data_7bb3e54b5f8fe690e60208ca41a314e5
#
_entry.id   7bb3e54b5f8fe690e60208ca41a314e5
#
_cell.length_a   1.000
_cell.length_b   1.000
_cell.length_c   1.000
_cell.angle_alpha   90.00
_cell.angle_beta   90.00
_cell.angle_gamma   90.00
#
_symmetry.space_group_name_H-M   'P 1'
#
loop_
_entity.id
_entity.type
_entity.pdbx_description
1 polymer ?
#
loop_
_entity_poly.entity_id
_entity_poly.type
_entity_poly.pdbx_seq_one_letter_code
_entity_poly.pdbx_strand_id
1 'polypeptide(L)'
;MKNFLFLILLSFIFSYDIFGQSYQEMLNHDIEWQLTSCNNGCITDVYFTDGDTLYNGFNYKMLNGYHYISKTFWLRENTNDQKIFLSFLQNNIRKEVLLYDFNLSKGDSININNPISPFPANPGMYIVDSTSTIQLNDGLYYEHFYLSSLNPSINENPIWIEGIGSLSLINSPGGTPNVNGAGKLSCYFNNGNSVYSQLDSISSCVFTNPSLSYINTNTIQTKEIVKVSNLLGRNTTKRKNEILLYHYNDGTVDKRIIF
;
A
#
# COMPACT_ATOMS: atom_id res chain seq x y z
N MET A 1 38.53 50.22 0.30
CA MET A 1 38.80 48.75 0.06
C MET A 1 38.42 47.87 1.23
N LYS A 2 38.63 48.22 2.53
CA LYS A 2 38.24 47.38 3.67
C LYS A 2 36.73 47.10 3.79
N ASN A 3 35.88 48.08 3.46
CA ASN A 3 34.41 47.92 3.53
C ASN A 3 33.84 47.10 2.38
N PHE A 4 34.51 47.03 1.24
CA PHE A 4 34.09 46.21 0.12
C PHE A 4 34.39 44.73 0.33
N LEU A 5 35.51 44.43 1.01
CA LEU A 5 35.86 43.05 1.37
C LEU A 5 34.90 42.47 2.41
N PHE A 6 34.38 43.30 3.34
CA PHE A 6 33.41 42.91 4.36
C PHE A 6 32.05 42.60 3.75
N LEU A 7 31.61 43.33 2.74
CA LEU A 7 30.38 43.06 1.99
C LEU A 7 30.44 41.74 1.20
N ILE A 8 31.59 41.40 0.60
CA ILE A 8 31.77 40.12 -0.09
C ILE A 8 31.79 38.95 0.89
N LEU A 9 32.40 39.13 2.08
CA LEU A 9 32.37 38.09 3.11
C LEU A 9 30.98 37.85 3.66
N LEU A 10 30.15 38.88 3.78
CA LEU A 10 28.75 38.76 4.23
C LEU A 10 27.86 38.02 3.20
N SER A 11 28.15 38.16 1.89
CA SER A 11 27.36 37.45 0.86
C SER A 11 27.64 35.95 0.81
N PHE A 12 28.78 35.48 1.29
CA PHE A 12 29.11 34.05 1.39
C PHE A 12 28.47 33.37 2.60
N ILE A 13 28.04 34.11 3.62
CA ILE A 13 27.41 33.53 4.83
C ILE A 13 25.93 33.25 4.61
N PHE A 14 25.28 33.81 3.58
CA PHE A 14 23.85 33.64 3.28
C PHE A 14 23.53 32.72 2.12
N SER A 15 24.51 32.05 1.52
CA SER A 15 24.24 30.91 0.62
C SER A 15 23.95 29.67 1.46
N TYR A 16 22.85 29.70 2.20
CA TYR A 16 22.20 28.46 2.62
C TYR A 16 21.68 27.82 1.32
N ASP A 17 22.25 26.68 0.98
CA ASP A 17 21.62 25.79 0.03
C ASP A 17 20.22 25.49 0.57
N ILE A 18 19.22 26.15 0.01
CA ILE A 18 17.83 25.72 0.20
C ILE A 18 17.76 24.39 -0.58
N PHE A 19 18.17 23.31 0.05
CA PHE A 19 17.81 21.97 -0.42
C PHE A 19 16.30 21.93 -0.36
N GLY A 20 15.65 22.17 -1.49
CA GLY A 20 14.24 21.83 -1.64
C GLY A 20 14.12 20.36 -1.28
N GLN A 21 13.18 20.02 -0.40
CA GLN A 21 12.87 18.65 -0.06
C GLN A 21 12.63 17.89 -1.38
N SER A 22 13.37 16.80 -1.60
CA SER A 22 13.11 15.94 -2.76
C SER A 22 11.82 15.15 -2.49
N TYR A 23 10.97 15.05 -3.49
CA TYR A 23 9.78 14.21 -3.46
C TYR A 23 10.13 12.78 -3.01
N GLN A 24 9.38 12.26 -2.06
CA GLN A 24 9.51 10.89 -1.57
C GLN A 24 8.62 9.97 -2.41
N GLU A 25 9.25 9.13 -3.23
CA GLU A 25 8.52 8.19 -4.10
C GLU A 25 7.81 7.11 -3.28
N MET A 26 6.55 6.89 -3.59
CA MET A 26 5.71 5.91 -2.90
C MET A 26 5.95 4.47 -3.38
N LEU A 27 6.19 4.28 -4.68
CA LEU A 27 6.15 2.96 -5.32
C LEU A 27 7.53 2.48 -5.85
N ASN A 28 8.61 3.06 -5.36
CA ASN A 28 9.96 2.71 -5.82
C ASN A 28 10.46 1.33 -5.33
N HIS A 29 9.88 0.80 -4.24
CA HIS A 29 10.26 -0.45 -3.61
C HIS A 29 9.04 -1.31 -3.24
N ASP A 30 9.27 -2.39 -2.49
CA ASP A 30 8.22 -3.18 -1.87
C ASP A 30 7.72 -2.46 -0.62
N ILE A 31 6.41 -2.31 -0.54
CA ILE A 31 5.72 -1.49 0.45
C ILE A 31 4.80 -2.36 1.30
N GLU A 32 4.73 -2.04 2.59
CA GLU A 32 3.76 -2.63 3.51
C GLU A 32 3.10 -1.53 4.35
N TRP A 33 1.76 -1.54 4.40
CA TRP A 33 0.90 -0.74 5.27
C TRP A 33 0.24 -1.64 6.30
N GLN A 34 0.31 -1.29 7.56
CA GLN A 34 -0.38 -1.98 8.64
C GLN A 34 -1.43 -1.04 9.23
N LEU A 35 -2.70 -1.44 9.15
CA LEU A 35 -3.81 -0.70 9.69
C LEU A 35 -4.35 -1.40 10.92
N THR A 36 -4.50 -0.66 12.01
CA THR A 36 -5.01 -1.20 13.28
C THR A 36 -6.39 -0.64 13.58
N SER A 37 -7.33 -1.55 13.82
CA SER A 37 -8.68 -1.26 14.30
C SER A 37 -8.88 -1.87 15.68
N CYS A 38 -9.39 -1.08 16.63
CA CYS A 38 -9.61 -1.51 18.01
C CYS A 38 -11.09 -1.37 18.36
N ASN A 39 -11.77 -2.53 18.51
CA ASN A 39 -13.13 -2.62 19.00
C ASN A 39 -13.27 -3.93 19.82
N ASN A 40 -13.28 -3.85 21.15
CA ASN A 40 -13.17 -5.01 22.05
C ASN A 40 -11.90 -5.86 21.87
N GLY A 41 -10.80 -5.25 21.52
CA GLY A 41 -9.50 -5.80 21.13
C GLY A 41 -8.99 -5.13 19.86
N CYS A 42 -7.68 -5.24 19.61
CA CYS A 42 -7.08 -4.64 18.42
C CYS A 42 -6.73 -5.72 17.40
N ILE A 43 -7.07 -5.45 16.14
CA ILE A 43 -6.71 -6.27 14.98
C ILE A 43 -5.90 -5.39 14.04
N THR A 44 -4.79 -5.92 13.54
CA THR A 44 -3.96 -5.25 12.54
C THR A 44 -4.06 -6.00 11.21
N ASP A 45 -4.57 -5.32 10.21
CA ASP A 45 -4.59 -5.79 8.83
C ASP A 45 -3.34 -5.32 8.09
N VAL A 46 -2.81 -6.18 7.25
CA VAL A 46 -1.60 -5.91 6.46
C VAL A 46 -1.97 -5.80 4.98
N TYR A 47 -1.52 -4.71 4.38
CA TYR A 47 -1.64 -4.43 2.95
C TYR A 47 -0.24 -4.21 2.39
N PHE A 48 0.02 -4.71 1.19
CA PHE A 48 1.37 -4.66 0.63
C PHE A 48 1.37 -4.67 -0.90
N THR A 49 2.50 -4.29 -1.48
CA THR A 49 2.72 -4.48 -2.92
C THR A 49 3.23 -5.89 -3.19
N ASP A 50 2.63 -6.58 -4.16
CA ASP A 50 2.89 -8.00 -4.49
C ASP A 50 3.28 -8.13 -5.97
N GLY A 51 4.46 -7.59 -6.29
CA GLY A 51 5.05 -7.63 -7.61
C GLY A 51 4.57 -6.53 -8.56
N ASP A 52 5.15 -6.55 -9.75
CA ASP A 52 4.97 -5.54 -10.79
C ASP A 52 4.19 -6.10 -11.99
N THR A 53 3.48 -5.24 -12.69
CA THR A 53 2.82 -5.60 -13.95
C THR A 53 2.89 -4.44 -14.95
N LEU A 54 2.90 -4.78 -16.24
CA LEU A 54 2.89 -3.81 -17.34
C LEU A 54 1.51 -3.82 -18.02
N TYR A 55 0.89 -2.66 -18.15
CA TYR A 55 -0.38 -2.52 -18.85
C TYR A 55 -0.42 -1.19 -19.61
N ASN A 56 -0.77 -1.26 -20.91
CA ASN A 56 -0.82 -0.10 -21.81
C ASN A 56 0.44 0.78 -21.79
N GLY A 57 1.62 0.18 -21.63
CA GLY A 57 2.89 0.90 -21.60
C GLY A 57 3.26 1.53 -20.26
N PHE A 58 2.44 1.36 -19.21
CA PHE A 58 2.72 1.83 -17.86
C PHE A 58 3.04 0.67 -16.92
N ASN A 59 4.01 0.90 -16.02
CA ASN A 59 4.31 -0.02 -14.92
C ASN A 59 3.38 0.23 -13.75
N TYR A 60 2.93 -0.85 -13.12
CA TYR A 60 2.07 -0.82 -11.93
C TYR A 60 2.61 -1.77 -10.88
N LYS A 61 2.46 -1.40 -9.61
CA LYS A 61 2.57 -2.28 -8.45
C LYS A 61 1.21 -2.92 -8.18
N MET A 62 1.16 -4.25 -8.08
CA MET A 62 -0.05 -4.96 -7.68
C MET A 62 -0.26 -4.84 -6.18
N LEU A 63 -1.49 -4.52 -5.74
CA LEU A 63 -1.84 -4.52 -4.32
C LEU A 63 -2.33 -5.89 -3.88
N ASN A 64 -1.96 -6.26 -2.66
CA ASN A 64 -2.47 -7.43 -1.97
C ASN A 64 -2.72 -7.10 -0.49
N GLY A 65 -3.48 -7.94 0.21
CA GLY A 65 -3.78 -7.73 1.62
C GLY A 65 -5.12 -8.32 2.04
N TYR A 66 -5.48 -8.08 3.29
CA TYR A 66 -6.72 -8.59 3.89
C TYR A 66 -7.90 -7.66 3.62
N HIS A 67 -9.10 -8.21 3.59
CA HIS A 67 -10.44 -7.63 3.61
C HIS A 67 -10.78 -6.63 2.50
N TYR A 68 -10.01 -5.56 2.28
CA TYR A 68 -10.43 -4.40 1.48
C TYR A 68 -9.61 -4.19 0.21
N ILE A 69 -8.61 -5.03 0.00
CA ILE A 69 -7.73 -4.98 -1.16
C ILE A 69 -7.94 -6.23 -2.02
N SER A 70 -7.96 -6.05 -3.32
CA SER A 70 -7.99 -7.12 -4.30
C SER A 70 -6.71 -7.09 -5.12
N LYS A 71 -6.17 -8.25 -5.46
CA LYS A 71 -5.03 -8.39 -6.42
C LYS A 71 -5.33 -7.78 -7.80
N THR A 72 -6.58 -7.44 -8.07
CA THR A 72 -6.95 -6.69 -9.28
C THR A 72 -6.71 -5.19 -9.15
N PHE A 73 -6.38 -4.69 -7.95
CA PHE A 73 -6.04 -3.30 -7.70
C PHE A 73 -4.55 -3.11 -7.91
N TRP A 74 -4.22 -2.14 -8.75
CA TRP A 74 -2.84 -1.82 -9.08
C TRP A 74 -2.60 -0.34 -8.85
N LEU A 75 -1.42 0.01 -8.35
CA LEU A 75 -0.99 1.39 -8.17
C LEU A 75 0.04 1.76 -9.22
N ARG A 76 -0.06 2.98 -9.73
CA ARG A 76 0.94 3.59 -10.61
C ARG A 76 1.31 4.96 -10.08
N GLU A 77 2.59 5.24 -10.09
CA GLU A 77 3.14 6.53 -9.72
C GLU A 77 3.61 7.30 -10.95
N ASN A 78 3.30 8.58 -10.99
CA ASN A 78 3.93 9.56 -11.88
C ASN A 78 4.80 10.48 -11.02
N THR A 79 6.07 10.18 -10.95
CA THR A 79 7.03 10.90 -10.10
C THR A 79 7.24 12.34 -10.54
N ASN A 80 7.13 12.65 -11.85
CA ASN A 80 7.25 14.02 -12.36
C ASN A 80 6.11 14.92 -11.89
N ASP A 81 4.90 14.39 -11.82
CA ASP A 81 3.69 15.10 -11.39
C ASP A 81 3.35 14.84 -9.92
N GLN A 82 4.11 13.95 -9.24
CA GLN A 82 3.90 13.55 -7.84
C GLN A 82 2.48 12.99 -7.60
N LYS A 83 2.00 12.15 -8.55
CA LYS A 83 0.63 11.63 -8.54
C LYS A 83 0.59 10.11 -8.46
N ILE A 84 -0.33 9.62 -7.65
CA ILE A 84 -0.61 8.19 -7.53
C ILE A 84 -1.97 7.89 -8.17
N PHE A 85 -2.00 6.87 -8.99
CA PHE A 85 -3.20 6.39 -9.66
C PHE A 85 -3.56 5.00 -9.18
N LEU A 86 -4.85 4.75 -9.00
CA LEU A 86 -5.41 3.43 -8.72
C LEU A 86 -6.07 2.87 -9.97
N SER A 87 -5.62 1.70 -10.38
CA SER A 87 -6.22 0.94 -11.47
C SER A 87 -6.99 -0.26 -10.90
N PHE A 88 -8.22 -0.46 -11.38
CA PHE A 88 -9.15 -1.50 -10.91
C PHE A 88 -10.01 -2.03 -12.05
N LEU A 89 -10.65 -3.18 -11.83
CA LEU A 89 -11.60 -3.76 -12.78
C LEU A 89 -13.04 -3.34 -12.44
N GLN A 90 -13.75 -2.80 -13.42
CA GLN A 90 -15.17 -2.57 -13.35
C GLN A 90 -15.84 -3.19 -14.58
N ASN A 91 -16.72 -4.14 -14.36
CA ASN A 91 -17.36 -4.93 -15.45
C ASN A 91 -16.33 -5.57 -16.41
N ASN A 92 -15.25 -6.13 -15.87
CA ASN A 92 -14.12 -6.71 -16.60
C ASN A 92 -13.34 -5.71 -17.48
N ILE A 93 -13.57 -4.43 -17.34
CA ILE A 93 -12.82 -3.37 -18.02
C ILE A 93 -11.91 -2.72 -16.99
N ARG A 94 -10.62 -2.61 -17.31
CA ARG A 94 -9.67 -1.90 -16.45
C ARG A 94 -9.87 -0.41 -16.57
N LYS A 95 -10.03 0.24 -15.44
CA LYS A 95 -10.13 1.69 -15.29
C LYS A 95 -9.02 2.21 -14.39
N GLU A 96 -8.71 3.48 -14.53
CA GLU A 96 -7.75 4.17 -13.68
C GLU A 96 -8.35 5.48 -13.17
N VAL A 97 -8.09 5.81 -11.92
CA VAL A 97 -8.47 7.08 -11.29
C VAL A 97 -7.29 7.67 -10.53
N LEU A 98 -7.25 9.00 -10.43
CA LEU A 98 -6.31 9.68 -9.55
C LEU A 98 -6.65 9.32 -8.10
N LEU A 99 -5.65 8.86 -7.35
CA LEU A 99 -5.79 8.46 -5.95
C LEU A 99 -5.24 9.55 -5.02
N TYR A 100 -4.00 9.99 -5.27
CA TYR A 100 -3.32 11.05 -4.53
C TYR A 100 -2.65 12.03 -5.50
N ASP A 101 -2.58 13.28 -5.09
CA ASP A 101 -1.79 14.33 -5.74
C ASP A 101 -0.94 15.02 -4.65
N PHE A 102 0.34 14.69 -4.60
CA PHE A 102 1.27 15.24 -3.62
C PHE A 102 1.93 16.55 -4.09
N ASN A 103 1.53 17.07 -5.26
CA ASN A 103 1.98 18.38 -5.76
C ASN A 103 1.04 19.53 -5.33
N LEU A 104 0.05 19.22 -4.49
CA LEU A 104 -0.90 20.22 -3.98
C LEU A 104 -0.25 21.10 -2.92
N SER A 105 -0.73 22.35 -2.85
CA SER A 105 -0.36 23.33 -1.83
C SER A 105 -1.58 23.76 -1.04
N LYS A 106 -1.36 24.40 0.11
CA LYS A 106 -2.45 24.99 0.90
C LYS A 106 -3.37 25.86 0.03
N GLY A 107 -4.66 25.59 0.08
CA GLY A 107 -5.70 26.27 -0.69
C GLY A 107 -6.06 25.60 -2.01
N ASP A 108 -5.25 24.66 -2.47
CA ASP A 108 -5.59 23.85 -3.65
C ASP A 108 -6.71 22.87 -3.33
N SER A 109 -7.44 22.48 -4.35
CA SER A 109 -8.54 21.53 -4.20
C SER A 109 -8.39 20.35 -5.14
N ILE A 110 -8.87 19.19 -4.68
CA ILE A 110 -8.84 17.93 -5.41
C ILE A 110 -10.21 17.26 -5.38
N ASN A 111 -10.61 16.67 -6.51
CA ASN A 111 -11.78 15.82 -6.56
C ASN A 111 -11.37 14.37 -6.23
N ILE A 112 -11.72 13.93 -5.02
CA ILE A 112 -11.49 12.56 -4.58
C ILE A 112 -12.58 11.67 -5.17
N ASN A 113 -12.17 10.77 -6.04
CA ASN A 113 -13.02 9.72 -6.57
C ASN A 113 -12.65 8.39 -5.92
N ASN A 114 -13.58 7.82 -5.15
CA ASN A 114 -13.37 6.59 -4.38
C ASN A 114 -14.37 5.50 -4.80
N PRO A 115 -14.26 4.98 -6.04
CA PRO A 115 -15.31 4.16 -6.66
C PRO A 115 -15.44 2.75 -6.07
N ILE A 116 -14.49 2.32 -5.25
CA ILE A 116 -14.38 0.92 -4.81
C ILE A 116 -14.05 0.77 -3.33
N SER A 117 -13.99 1.86 -2.56
CA SER A 117 -13.80 1.72 -1.11
C SER A 117 -15.09 1.23 -0.46
N PRO A 118 -15.01 0.20 0.39
CA PRO A 118 -16.17 -0.27 1.16
C PRO A 118 -16.49 0.64 2.34
N PHE A 119 -15.59 1.57 2.74
CA PHE A 119 -15.74 2.45 3.89
C PHE A 119 -15.71 3.90 3.51
N PRO A 120 -16.42 4.70 4.32
CA PRO A 120 -17.27 5.70 3.74
C PRO A 120 -16.54 6.33 2.58
N ALA A 121 -16.96 5.90 1.40
CA ALA A 121 -16.52 6.52 0.19
C ALA A 121 -17.11 7.91 0.25
N ASN A 122 -16.37 8.87 0.81
CA ASN A 122 -16.74 10.26 0.79
C ASN A 122 -16.15 10.91 -0.47
N PRO A 123 -16.70 10.58 -1.68
CA PRO A 123 -16.23 11.20 -2.91
C PRO A 123 -16.64 12.67 -2.91
N GLY A 124 -15.87 13.48 -3.60
CA GLY A 124 -16.18 14.90 -3.77
C GLY A 124 -14.96 15.77 -3.76
N MET A 125 -15.24 17.08 -3.69
CA MET A 125 -14.19 18.09 -3.65
C MET A 125 -13.67 18.26 -2.23
N TYR A 126 -12.36 18.25 -2.10
CA TYR A 126 -11.61 18.52 -0.87
C TYR A 126 -10.65 19.67 -1.12
N ILE A 127 -10.40 20.46 -0.07
CA ILE A 127 -9.40 21.52 -0.05
C ILE A 127 -8.26 21.13 0.88
N VAL A 128 -7.04 21.50 0.53
CA VAL A 128 -5.88 21.42 1.43
C VAL A 128 -5.92 22.59 2.39
N ASP A 129 -6.28 22.34 3.64
CA ASP A 129 -6.35 23.36 4.67
C ASP A 129 -4.97 23.84 5.10
N SER A 130 -4.04 22.89 5.21
CA SER A 130 -2.65 23.16 5.57
C SER A 130 -1.76 22.01 5.18
N THR A 131 -0.48 22.29 5.09
CA THR A 131 0.58 21.29 4.99
C THR A 131 1.58 21.47 6.12
N SER A 132 2.30 20.41 6.46
CA SER A 132 3.42 20.46 7.41
C SER A 132 4.48 19.41 7.06
N THR A 133 5.73 19.79 7.16
CA THR A 133 6.86 18.90 6.94
C THR A 133 7.27 18.26 8.25
N ILE A 134 7.24 16.93 8.34
CA ILE A 134 7.53 16.16 9.56
C ILE A 134 8.62 15.14 9.25
N GLN A 135 9.61 15.04 10.16
CA GLN A 135 10.63 14.00 10.08
C GLN A 135 10.05 12.67 10.57
N LEU A 136 10.19 11.62 9.78
CA LEU A 136 9.73 10.28 10.13
C LEU A 136 10.87 9.38 10.64
N ASN A 137 10.57 8.09 10.87
CA ASN A 137 11.48 7.15 11.56
C ASN A 137 12.79 6.88 10.79
N ASP A 138 12.78 7.01 9.47
CA ASP A 138 13.95 6.85 8.60
C ASP A 138 14.87 8.10 8.59
N GLY A 139 14.46 9.15 9.28
CA GLY A 139 15.19 10.42 9.36
C GLY A 139 14.95 11.37 8.20
N LEU A 140 14.14 10.98 7.20
CA LEU A 140 13.75 11.85 6.10
C LEU A 140 12.54 12.71 6.47
N TYR A 141 12.36 13.80 5.73
CA TYR A 141 11.25 14.70 5.91
C TYR A 141 10.16 14.41 4.89
N TYR A 142 8.89 14.42 5.34
CA TYR A 142 7.71 14.11 4.55
C TYR A 142 6.67 15.21 4.68
N GLU A 143 6.04 15.59 3.57
CA GLU A 143 4.93 16.55 3.60
C GLU A 143 3.66 15.85 4.06
N HIS A 144 2.99 16.45 5.05
CA HIS A 144 1.69 16.02 5.54
C HIS A 144 0.64 16.99 5.02
N PHE A 145 -0.41 16.45 4.40
CA PHE A 145 -1.53 17.21 3.85
C PHE A 145 -2.75 17.01 4.74
N TYR A 146 -3.29 18.09 5.24
CA TYR A 146 -4.53 18.11 6.02
C TYR A 146 -5.64 18.64 5.15
N LEU A 147 -6.67 17.81 4.91
CA LEU A 147 -7.73 18.11 3.99
C LEU A 147 -9.07 18.22 4.71
N SER A 148 -9.98 19.02 4.15
CA SER A 148 -11.39 19.05 4.55
C SER A 148 -12.30 18.96 3.32
N SER A 149 -13.48 18.36 3.50
CA SER A 149 -14.45 18.27 2.43
C SER A 149 -15.13 19.61 2.20
N LEU A 150 -15.32 20.00 0.94
CA LEU A 150 -16.16 21.14 0.58
C LEU A 150 -17.66 20.84 0.70
N ASN A 151 -18.04 19.57 0.92
CA ASN A 151 -19.42 19.21 1.24
C ASN A 151 -19.64 19.33 2.75
N PRO A 152 -20.48 20.27 3.22
CA PRO A 152 -20.68 20.50 4.65
C PRO A 152 -21.36 19.34 5.39
N SER A 153 -21.91 18.37 4.66
CA SER A 153 -22.48 17.16 5.24
C SER A 153 -21.41 16.11 5.57
N ILE A 154 -20.19 16.29 5.10
CA ILE A 154 -19.05 15.40 5.34
C ILE A 154 -18.16 16.08 6.37
N ASN A 155 -18.16 15.56 7.59
CA ASN A 155 -17.35 16.09 8.69
C ASN A 155 -16.11 15.20 8.90
N GLU A 156 -15.40 14.91 7.80
CA GLU A 156 -14.20 14.07 7.81
C GLU A 156 -13.01 14.87 7.31
N ASN A 157 -11.90 14.73 8.01
CA ASN A 157 -10.64 15.42 7.73
C ASN A 157 -9.55 14.38 7.40
N PRO A 158 -9.43 13.99 6.13
CA PRO A 158 -8.38 13.08 5.71
C PRO A 158 -7.00 13.71 5.93
N ILE A 159 -6.05 12.86 6.26
CA ILE A 159 -4.64 13.24 6.35
C ILE A 159 -3.86 12.33 5.42
N TRP A 160 -3.05 12.93 4.55
CA TRP A 160 -2.13 12.21 3.68
C TRP A 160 -0.70 12.51 4.07
N ILE A 161 0.18 11.57 3.82
CA ILE A 161 1.63 11.73 3.92
C ILE A 161 2.22 11.44 2.55
N GLU A 162 3.04 12.37 2.04
CA GLU A 162 3.83 12.17 0.83
C GLU A 162 4.55 10.82 0.86
N GLY A 163 4.53 10.07 -0.25
CA GLY A 163 5.20 8.78 -0.34
C GLY A 163 4.60 7.64 0.49
N ILE A 164 3.51 7.89 1.26
CA ILE A 164 2.83 6.89 2.10
C ILE A 164 1.37 6.74 1.73
N GLY A 165 0.67 7.86 1.49
CA GLY A 165 -0.76 7.92 1.23
C GLY A 165 -1.58 8.33 2.43
N SER A 166 -2.83 7.85 2.51
CA SER A 166 -3.77 8.20 3.58
C SER A 166 -3.39 7.54 4.91
N LEU A 167 -3.61 8.23 6.01
CA LEU A 167 -3.59 7.63 7.36
C LEU A 167 -4.79 6.70 7.61
N SER A 168 -5.71 6.60 6.67
CA SER A 168 -6.73 5.56 6.59
C SER A 168 -6.29 4.47 5.61
N LEU A 169 -7.25 3.74 5.02
CA LEU A 169 -6.96 2.72 4.00
C LEU A 169 -6.39 3.36 2.73
N ILE A 170 -5.37 2.73 2.16
CA ILE A 170 -4.62 3.25 1.00
C ILE A 170 -5.51 3.61 -0.20
N ASN A 171 -6.55 2.83 -0.47
CA ASN A 171 -7.51 3.09 -1.55
C ASN A 171 -8.71 3.94 -1.10
N SER A 172 -8.64 4.58 0.08
CA SER A 172 -9.68 5.46 0.63
C SER A 172 -9.11 6.84 0.99
N PRO A 173 -8.69 7.64 -0.02
CA PRO A 173 -8.02 8.93 0.20
C PRO A 173 -8.89 9.96 0.95
N GLY A 174 -10.23 9.85 0.88
CA GLY A 174 -11.17 10.69 1.63
C GLY A 174 -11.50 10.16 3.03
N GLY A 175 -10.89 9.05 3.46
CA GLY A 175 -11.15 8.46 4.77
C GLY A 175 -10.41 9.18 5.91
N THR A 176 -11.05 9.26 7.07
CA THR A 176 -10.38 9.76 8.29
C THR A 176 -9.48 8.70 8.90
N PRO A 177 -8.45 9.11 9.68
CA PRO A 177 -7.57 8.16 10.37
C PRO A 177 -8.25 7.23 11.39
N ASN A 178 -9.51 7.45 11.71
CA ASN A 178 -10.26 6.70 12.72
C ASN A 178 -11.52 6.00 12.16
N VAL A 179 -11.53 5.65 10.87
CA VAL A 179 -12.67 4.97 10.27
C VAL A 179 -12.92 3.63 10.95
N ASN A 180 -14.10 3.48 11.54
CA ASN A 180 -14.51 2.21 12.16
C ASN A 180 -14.53 1.10 11.09
N GLY A 181 -13.77 0.03 11.35
CA GLY A 181 -13.72 -1.17 10.53
C GLY A 181 -12.41 -1.35 9.77
N ALA A 182 -11.92 -0.36 9.02
CA ALA A 182 -10.62 -0.46 8.34
C ALA A 182 -9.44 -0.15 9.26
N GLY A 183 -9.67 0.62 10.34
CA GLY A 183 -8.62 1.06 11.25
C GLY A 183 -7.90 2.30 10.73
N LYS A 184 -6.82 2.64 11.41
CA LYS A 184 -5.89 3.71 11.03
C LYS A 184 -4.52 3.14 10.72
N LEU A 185 -3.77 3.84 9.88
CA LEU A 185 -2.38 3.48 9.62
C LEU A 185 -1.59 3.52 10.92
N SER A 186 -1.08 2.37 11.33
CA SER A 186 -0.24 2.21 12.51
C SER A 186 1.23 2.06 12.15
N CYS A 187 1.54 1.37 11.05
CA CYS A 187 2.91 1.19 10.57
C CYS A 187 2.97 1.27 9.05
N TYR A 188 4.07 1.85 8.55
CA TYR A 188 4.41 1.81 7.14
C TYR A 188 5.88 1.44 6.97
N PHE A 189 6.12 0.52 6.05
CA PHE A 189 7.46 0.04 5.73
C PHE A 189 7.75 0.24 4.25
N ASN A 190 8.95 0.68 3.95
CA ASN A 190 9.50 0.77 2.62
C ASN A 190 10.75 -0.11 2.56
N ASN A 191 10.74 -1.13 1.71
CA ASN A 191 11.81 -2.12 1.58
C ASN A 191 12.22 -2.74 2.94
N GLY A 192 11.22 -3.05 3.79
CA GLY A 192 11.42 -3.61 5.13
C GLY A 192 11.86 -2.63 6.21
N ASN A 193 12.18 -1.36 5.86
CA ASN A 193 12.52 -0.33 6.82
C ASN A 193 11.27 0.37 7.34
N SER A 194 11.16 0.53 8.65
CA SER A 194 10.06 1.28 9.27
C SER A 194 10.21 2.76 8.99
N VAL A 195 9.27 3.33 8.23
CA VAL A 195 9.24 4.76 7.90
C VAL A 195 8.27 5.51 8.79
N TYR A 196 7.07 4.94 9.03
CA TYR A 196 6.05 5.56 9.87
C TYR A 196 5.59 4.60 10.95
N SER A 197 5.35 5.12 12.16
CA SER A 197 4.80 4.37 13.28
C SER A 197 3.90 5.23 14.16
N GLN A 198 2.71 4.70 14.48
CA GLN A 198 1.75 5.26 15.42
C GLN A 198 1.40 4.18 16.44
N LEU A 199 2.03 4.24 17.61
CA LEU A 199 2.02 3.16 18.61
C LEU A 199 0.96 3.33 19.70
N ASP A 200 -0.09 4.10 19.47
CA ASP A 200 -1.18 4.31 20.45
C ASP A 200 -2.11 3.10 20.63
N SER A 201 -2.12 2.20 19.67
CA SER A 201 -2.99 1.00 19.67
C SER A 201 -2.24 -0.31 19.59
N ILE A 202 -0.93 -0.27 19.35
CA ILE A 202 -0.04 -1.43 19.23
C ILE A 202 1.28 -1.16 19.96
N SER A 203 1.97 -2.22 20.39
CA SER A 203 3.22 -2.10 21.14
C SER A 203 4.45 -1.85 20.26
N SER A 204 4.42 -2.29 19.02
CA SER A 204 5.53 -2.14 18.06
C SER A 204 5.10 -2.36 16.64
N CYS A 205 5.83 -1.78 15.69
CA CYS A 205 5.74 -2.10 14.27
C CYS A 205 6.70 -3.24 13.93
N VAL A 206 6.17 -4.31 13.32
CA VAL A 206 6.98 -5.45 12.88
C VAL A 206 6.67 -5.70 11.41
N PHE A 207 7.70 -5.62 10.56
CA PHE A 207 7.57 -5.93 9.14
C PHE A 207 7.23 -7.42 8.96
N THR A 208 6.15 -7.71 8.25
CA THR A 208 5.66 -9.08 8.11
C THR A 208 6.15 -9.75 6.83
N ASN A 209 6.48 -8.96 5.81
CA ASN A 209 6.90 -9.42 4.49
C ASN A 209 6.03 -10.56 3.92
N PRO A 210 4.75 -10.35 3.74
CA PRO A 210 3.84 -11.42 3.32
C PRO A 210 4.10 -11.92 1.90
N SER A 211 4.77 -11.15 1.03
CA SER A 211 5.19 -11.62 -0.28
C SER A 211 6.38 -12.58 -0.23
N LEU A 212 7.29 -12.46 0.76
CA LEU A 212 8.41 -13.38 0.94
C LEU A 212 8.02 -14.67 1.67
N SER A 213 6.99 -14.66 2.50
CA SER A 213 6.50 -15.89 3.13
C SER A 213 5.96 -16.89 2.10
N TYR A 214 5.62 -16.43 0.89
CA TYR A 214 5.27 -17.31 -0.24
C TYR A 214 6.50 -17.86 -0.99
N ILE A 215 7.67 -17.25 -0.84
CA ILE A 215 8.90 -17.66 -1.52
C ILE A 215 9.74 -18.61 -0.66
N ASN A 216 9.67 -18.53 0.67
CA ASN A 216 10.50 -19.33 1.57
C ASN A 216 10.01 -20.76 1.85
N THR A 217 8.90 -21.19 1.28
CA THR A 217 8.50 -22.60 1.29
C THR A 217 8.80 -23.34 0.00
N ASN A 218 9.43 -22.69 -0.97
CA ASN A 218 10.02 -23.35 -2.12
C ASN A 218 11.53 -23.63 -1.92
N THR A 219 11.93 -24.33 -0.88
CA THR A 219 12.75 -25.50 -1.18
C THR A 219 11.96 -26.25 -2.25
N ILE A 220 12.52 -26.43 -3.42
CA ILE A 220 12.05 -27.39 -4.41
C ILE A 220 12.06 -28.75 -3.69
N GLN A 221 11.10 -28.99 -2.82
CA GLN A 221 10.69 -30.33 -2.49
C GLN A 221 9.99 -30.77 -3.77
N THR A 222 10.74 -31.51 -4.57
CA THR A 222 10.15 -32.24 -5.70
C THR A 222 8.90 -32.91 -5.14
N LYS A 223 7.73 -32.45 -5.62
CA LYS A 223 6.44 -32.97 -5.17
C LYS A 223 6.39 -34.44 -5.53
N GLU A 224 6.69 -35.29 -4.59
CA GLU A 224 6.79 -36.73 -4.79
C GLU A 224 5.50 -37.42 -4.36
N ILE A 225 5.04 -38.35 -5.17
CA ILE A 225 3.87 -39.16 -4.88
C ILE A 225 4.25 -40.17 -3.80
N VAL A 226 3.70 -39.98 -2.59
CA VAL A 226 3.93 -40.90 -1.46
C VAL A 226 2.96 -42.08 -1.50
N LYS A 227 1.74 -41.85 -2.02
CA LYS A 227 0.69 -42.88 -2.00
C LYS A 227 -0.31 -42.61 -3.12
N VAL A 228 -0.83 -43.67 -3.73
CA VAL A 228 -1.98 -43.62 -4.62
C VAL A 228 -3.09 -44.49 -4.01
N SER A 229 -4.29 -43.90 -3.83
CA SER A 229 -5.45 -44.61 -3.30
C SER A 229 -6.68 -44.42 -4.22
N ASN A 230 -7.63 -45.36 -4.12
CA ASN A 230 -8.96 -45.18 -4.69
C ASN A 230 -9.84 -44.31 -3.78
N LEU A 231 -11.07 -44.01 -4.20
CA LEU A 231 -12.03 -43.20 -3.43
C LEU A 231 -12.38 -43.80 -2.05
N LEU A 232 -12.17 -45.10 -1.83
CA LEU A 232 -12.36 -45.75 -0.55
C LEU A 232 -11.10 -45.71 0.34
N GLY A 233 -10.05 -44.98 -0.06
CA GLY A 233 -8.80 -44.84 0.68
C GLY A 233 -7.86 -46.07 0.61
N ARG A 234 -8.23 -47.10 -0.14
CA ARG A 234 -7.41 -48.30 -0.31
C ARG A 234 -6.25 -48.05 -1.29
N ASN A 235 -5.04 -48.48 -0.92
CA ASN A 235 -3.89 -48.38 -1.81
C ASN A 235 -4.16 -49.15 -3.11
N THR A 236 -3.85 -48.53 -4.25
CA THR A 236 -4.03 -49.14 -5.54
C THR A 236 -2.92 -48.74 -6.51
N THR A 237 -2.68 -49.57 -7.49
CA THR A 237 -1.82 -49.24 -8.63
C THR A 237 -2.64 -48.45 -9.66
N LYS A 238 -1.94 -47.67 -10.52
CA LYS A 238 -2.58 -46.89 -11.58
C LYS A 238 -3.46 -47.81 -12.45
N ARG A 239 -4.78 -47.56 -12.49
CA ARG A 239 -5.73 -48.26 -13.36
C ARG A 239 -6.43 -47.29 -14.27
N LYS A 240 -6.69 -47.69 -15.51
CA LYS A 240 -7.47 -46.89 -16.47
C LYS A 240 -8.93 -46.80 -16.04
N ASN A 241 -9.56 -45.65 -16.31
CA ASN A 241 -10.97 -45.36 -16.05
C ASN A 241 -11.40 -45.41 -14.57
N GLU A 242 -10.45 -45.33 -13.63
CA GLU A 242 -10.73 -45.18 -12.20
C GLU A 242 -10.33 -43.81 -11.71
N ILE A 243 -11.09 -43.29 -10.75
CA ILE A 243 -10.73 -42.06 -10.02
C ILE A 243 -9.69 -42.46 -8.95
N LEU A 244 -8.50 -41.86 -9.08
CA LEU A 244 -7.40 -42.08 -8.16
C LEU A 244 -7.07 -40.80 -7.40
N LEU A 245 -6.70 -40.95 -6.12
CA LEU A 245 -6.20 -39.92 -5.25
C LEU A 245 -4.68 -40.09 -5.11
N TYR A 246 -3.94 -39.08 -5.56
CA TYR A 246 -2.49 -39.00 -5.46
C TYR A 246 -2.13 -38.17 -4.23
N HIS A 247 -1.54 -38.81 -3.25
CA HIS A 247 -1.07 -38.16 -2.02
C HIS A 247 0.42 -37.81 -2.21
N TYR A 248 0.78 -36.58 -1.86
CA TYR A 248 2.13 -36.09 -2.01
C TYR A 248 2.82 -35.89 -0.66
N ASN A 249 4.15 -35.80 -0.67
CA ASN A 249 5.01 -35.58 0.50
C ASN A 249 4.76 -34.24 1.20
N ASP A 250 4.13 -33.26 0.49
CA ASP A 250 3.71 -31.96 1.03
C ASP A 250 2.32 -31.99 1.72
N GLY A 251 1.72 -33.18 1.84
CA GLY A 251 0.38 -33.36 2.44
C GLY A 251 -0.79 -33.03 1.50
N THR A 252 -0.52 -32.57 0.28
CA THR A 252 -1.58 -32.31 -0.71
C THR A 252 -2.09 -33.58 -1.37
N VAL A 253 -3.34 -33.55 -1.85
CA VAL A 253 -3.99 -34.67 -2.53
C VAL A 253 -4.59 -34.19 -3.86
N ASP A 254 -4.17 -34.80 -4.97
CA ASP A 254 -4.73 -34.57 -6.30
C ASP A 254 -5.69 -35.68 -6.68
N LYS A 255 -6.83 -35.32 -7.27
CA LYS A 255 -7.77 -36.27 -7.87
C LYS A 255 -7.51 -36.36 -9.38
N ARG A 256 -7.22 -37.55 -9.89
CA ARG A 256 -6.97 -37.80 -11.33
C ARG A 256 -7.78 -38.97 -11.85
N ILE A 257 -8.18 -38.85 -13.13
CA ILE A 257 -8.73 -39.95 -13.92
C ILE A 257 -7.71 -40.25 -15.02
N ILE A 258 -7.28 -41.51 -15.12
CA ILE A 258 -6.37 -41.95 -16.18
C ILE A 258 -7.23 -42.64 -17.25
N PHE A 259 -7.28 -42.07 -18.43
CA PHE A 259 -7.97 -42.60 -19.56
C PHE A 259 -7.12 -43.60 -20.36
#